data_fca7b8110d1198dc3f7b1c4db6786678
#
_entry.id   fca7b8110d1198dc3f7b1c4db6786678
#
_cell.length_a   1.000
_cell.length_b   1.000
_cell.length_c   1.000
_cell.angle_alpha   90.00
_cell.angle_beta   90.00
_cell.angle_gamma   90.00
#
_symmetry.space_group_name_H-M   'P 1'
#
loop_
_entity.id
_entity.type
_entity.pdbx_description
1 polymer ?
#
loop_
_entity_poly.entity_id
_entity_poly.type
_entity_poly.pdbx_seq_one_letter_code
_entity_poly.pdbx_strand_id
1 'polypeptide(L)'
;ETILNTALVETRERIKKQDELQRYISDRQNQSVKTWVKEYIAKIVSGEARTYQGRKYADNTIKIWKQFLRIFLDFCQMTDDFSWDDINRSLANKFISFVEEDEGFSKETSSRYINCFKTLISIAEQEDIHNNHKAKSLFKHSGAKEHEKTTAIYFTKEELEGLYNMELYGLEDKVRDAFIIACYTGQRYSDFIKINPSCFDTIFDDVEVIRKVQTKTKSQVVIPILDNRLETVLKKYNYRVPKITDQVLNRYIKRIGEKLSHTVKSLGKDVKTILTKQEREAEAKETKTYRYDEDGNVIKYKWELIATHIGRRTCATNMYLSKKYDIREMMLVTGHKKVETFMKYIKLGLDEEAHKLAKSSDGEMF
;
A
#
# COMPACT_ATOMS: atom_id res chain seq x y z
N GLU A 1 -19.97 -12.11 68.49
CA GLU A 1 -19.77 -10.68 68.13
C GLU A 1 -18.56 -10.47 67.20
N THR A 2 -17.40 -11.11 67.44
CA THR A 2 -16.18 -10.94 66.63
C THR A 2 -16.36 -11.40 65.22
N ILE A 3 -17.02 -12.56 64.97
CA ILE A 3 -17.27 -13.11 63.62
C ILE A 3 -18.23 -12.22 62.83
N LEU A 4 -19.25 -11.66 63.51
CA LEU A 4 -20.23 -10.77 62.85
C LEU A 4 -19.58 -9.44 62.39
N ASN A 5 -18.68 -8.90 63.21
CA ASN A 5 -17.94 -7.68 62.91
C ASN A 5 -16.96 -7.89 61.76
N THR A 6 -16.27 -9.03 61.72
CA THR A 6 -15.36 -9.37 60.59
C THR A 6 -16.13 -9.49 59.25
N ALA A 7 -17.29 -10.18 59.28
CA ALA A 7 -18.14 -10.31 58.07
C ALA A 7 -18.70 -8.96 57.59
N LEU A 8 -19.04 -8.07 58.53
CA LEU A 8 -19.49 -6.71 58.23
C LEU A 8 -18.38 -5.85 57.58
N VAL A 9 -17.15 -5.95 58.10
CA VAL A 9 -15.99 -5.25 57.50
C VAL A 9 -15.70 -5.74 56.09
N GLU A 10 -15.64 -7.05 55.91
CA GLU A 10 -15.41 -7.65 54.55
C GLU A 10 -16.52 -7.26 53.57
N THR A 11 -17.77 -7.22 54.01
CA THR A 11 -18.89 -6.81 53.15
C THR A 11 -18.79 -5.34 52.78
N ARG A 12 -18.42 -4.45 53.70
CA ARG A 12 -18.18 -3.02 53.40
C ARG A 12 -17.02 -2.81 52.43
N GLU A 13 -15.94 -3.54 52.56
CA GLU A 13 -14.82 -3.47 51.64
C GLU A 13 -15.19 -3.95 50.24
N ARG A 14 -16.00 -5.01 50.12
CA ARG A 14 -16.54 -5.48 48.84
C ARG A 14 -17.42 -4.43 48.15
N ILE A 15 -18.35 -3.83 48.91
CA ILE A 15 -19.23 -2.76 48.41
C ILE A 15 -18.37 -1.57 47.92
N LYS A 16 -17.40 -1.13 48.72
CA LYS A 16 -16.51 -0.02 48.34
C LYS A 16 -15.72 -0.31 47.06
N LYS A 17 -15.17 -1.51 46.93
CA LYS A 17 -14.49 -1.93 45.68
C LYS A 17 -15.43 -1.98 44.50
N GLN A 18 -16.68 -2.40 44.71
CA GLN A 18 -17.69 -2.46 43.65
C GLN A 18 -18.12 -1.06 43.21
N ASP A 19 -18.27 -0.12 44.13
CA ASP A 19 -18.57 1.30 43.84
C ASP A 19 -17.40 1.99 43.11
N GLU A 20 -16.17 1.73 43.54
CA GLU A 20 -14.96 2.24 42.87
C GLU A 20 -14.84 1.69 41.43
N LEU A 21 -15.14 0.42 41.25
CA LEU A 21 -15.16 -0.21 39.91
C LEU A 21 -16.27 0.37 39.01
N GLN A 22 -17.48 0.57 39.58
CA GLN A 22 -18.57 1.19 38.85
C GLN A 22 -18.27 2.64 38.45
N ARG A 23 -17.68 3.42 39.34
CA ARG A 23 -17.22 4.78 39.04
C ARG A 23 -16.16 4.76 37.93
N TYR A 24 -15.17 3.90 38.01
CA TYR A 24 -14.14 3.74 36.99
C TYR A 24 -14.73 3.38 35.65
N ILE A 25 -15.71 2.47 35.58
CA ILE A 25 -16.42 2.10 34.35
C ILE A 25 -17.23 3.28 33.81
N SER A 26 -17.97 3.98 34.69
CA SER A 26 -18.76 5.16 34.29
C SER A 26 -17.89 6.29 33.76
N ASP A 27 -16.77 6.57 34.42
CA ASP A 27 -15.83 7.63 33.95
C ASP A 27 -15.21 7.28 32.60
N ARG A 28 -14.92 6.00 32.33
CA ARG A 28 -14.44 5.54 31.04
C ARG A 28 -15.51 5.62 29.95
N GLN A 29 -16.74 5.25 30.26
CA GLN A 29 -17.88 5.30 29.33
C GLN A 29 -18.30 6.74 28.98
N ASN A 30 -18.09 7.68 29.90
CA ASN A 30 -18.35 9.11 29.69
C ASN A 30 -17.21 9.85 28.99
N GLN A 31 -16.10 9.18 28.70
CA GLN A 31 -15.00 9.81 27.97
C GLN A 31 -15.41 10.12 26.54
N SER A 32 -15.18 11.36 26.08
CA SER A 32 -15.48 11.73 24.70
C SER A 32 -14.67 10.90 23.72
N VAL A 33 -15.25 10.59 22.57
CA VAL A 33 -14.58 9.84 21.50
C VAL A 33 -13.27 10.52 21.11
N LYS A 34 -13.28 11.86 21.02
CA LYS A 34 -12.10 12.68 20.71
C LYS A 34 -10.95 12.47 21.69
N THR A 35 -11.24 12.49 22.99
CA THR A 35 -10.23 12.31 24.03
C THR A 35 -9.65 10.91 24.00
N TRP A 36 -10.50 9.89 23.96
CA TRP A 36 -10.06 8.49 23.91
C TRP A 36 -9.22 8.20 22.66
N VAL A 37 -9.65 8.66 21.48
CA VAL A 37 -8.91 8.47 20.22
C VAL A 37 -7.51 9.11 20.29
N LYS A 38 -7.39 10.32 20.86
CA LYS A 38 -6.08 10.99 21.07
C LYS A 38 -5.16 10.14 21.95
N GLU A 39 -5.67 9.67 23.07
CA GLU A 39 -4.91 8.87 24.04
C GLU A 39 -4.51 7.51 23.44
N TYR A 40 -5.44 6.84 22.77
CA TYR A 40 -5.14 5.54 22.17
C TYR A 40 -4.09 5.65 21.05
N ILE A 41 -4.16 6.67 20.21
CA ILE A 41 -3.14 6.90 19.18
C ILE A 41 -1.80 7.28 19.81
N ALA A 42 -1.78 8.00 20.94
CA ALA A 42 -0.55 8.24 21.68
C ALA A 42 0.09 6.92 22.18
N LYS A 43 -0.71 5.95 22.65
CA LYS A 43 -0.25 4.61 23.00
C LYS A 43 0.29 3.82 21.81
N ILE A 44 -0.28 3.99 20.60
CA ILE A 44 0.27 3.41 19.38
C ILE A 44 1.65 4.01 19.09
N VAL A 45 1.79 5.32 19.22
CA VAL A 45 3.04 6.05 18.92
C VAL A 45 4.15 5.72 19.91
N SER A 46 3.82 5.59 21.21
CA SER A 46 4.78 5.21 22.27
C SER A 46 5.18 3.72 22.16
N GLY A 47 4.38 2.90 21.47
CA GLY A 47 4.57 1.45 21.37
C GLY A 47 4.01 0.67 22.58
N GLU A 48 3.20 1.32 23.41
CA GLU A 48 2.42 0.69 24.49
C GLU A 48 1.30 -0.16 23.87
N ALA A 49 0.49 0.43 22.97
CA ALA A 49 -0.51 -0.32 22.24
C ALA A 49 0.14 -1.25 21.19
N ARG A 50 -0.41 -2.45 21.07
CA ARG A 50 0.08 -3.50 20.17
C ARG A 50 -0.95 -3.82 19.12
N THR A 51 -0.48 -4.40 17.99
CA THR A 51 -1.36 -4.98 16.99
C THR A 51 -2.11 -6.18 17.56
N TYR A 52 -3.19 -6.60 16.91
CA TYR A 52 -3.93 -7.84 17.24
C TYR A 52 -3.01 -9.06 17.44
N GLN A 53 -1.84 -9.10 16.78
CA GLN A 53 -0.85 -10.18 16.94
C GLN A 53 0.18 -9.92 18.05
N GLY A 54 -0.05 -8.95 18.94
CA GLY A 54 0.85 -8.58 20.03
C GLY A 54 2.14 -7.86 19.60
N ARG A 55 2.27 -7.46 18.32
CA ARG A 55 3.48 -6.81 17.77
C ARG A 55 3.39 -5.30 17.88
N LYS A 56 4.55 -4.63 17.94
CA LYS A 56 4.61 -3.16 17.75
C LYS A 56 4.14 -2.78 16.35
N TYR A 57 3.49 -1.63 16.25
CA TYR A 57 3.15 -1.05 14.96
C TYR A 57 4.42 -0.67 14.18
N ALA A 58 4.44 -0.92 12.89
CA ALA A 58 5.55 -0.50 12.03
C ALA A 58 5.51 1.03 11.82
N ASP A 59 6.68 1.66 11.62
CA ASP A 59 6.83 3.11 11.46
C ASP A 59 5.88 3.72 10.41
N ASN A 60 5.72 3.05 9.27
CA ASN A 60 4.77 3.51 8.24
C ASN A 60 3.32 3.42 8.68
N THR A 61 2.96 2.46 9.51
CA THR A 61 1.62 2.36 10.11
C THR A 61 1.41 3.45 11.15
N ILE A 62 2.43 3.75 11.97
CA ILE A 62 2.39 4.88 12.92
C ILE A 62 2.18 6.21 12.18
N LYS A 63 2.84 6.42 11.02
CA LYS A 63 2.60 7.62 10.19
C LYS A 63 1.15 7.73 9.73
N ILE A 64 0.52 6.61 9.36
CA ILE A 64 -0.91 6.59 8.97
C ILE A 64 -1.79 6.96 10.17
N TRP A 65 -1.52 6.44 11.36
CA TRP A 65 -2.27 6.77 12.58
C TRP A 65 -2.13 8.24 12.96
N LYS A 66 -0.93 8.81 12.86
CA LYS A 66 -0.71 10.26 13.09
C LYS A 66 -1.49 11.12 12.10
N GLN A 67 -1.51 10.73 10.82
CA GLN A 67 -2.28 11.44 9.81
C GLN A 67 -3.79 11.30 10.04
N PHE A 68 -4.25 10.10 10.38
CA PHE A 68 -5.64 9.86 10.75
C PHE A 68 -6.03 10.73 11.96
N LEU A 69 -5.18 10.83 12.98
CA LEU A 69 -5.48 11.69 14.13
C LEU A 69 -5.71 13.15 13.71
N ARG A 70 -4.87 13.71 12.85
CA ARG A 70 -5.08 15.07 12.31
C ARG A 70 -6.46 15.20 11.68
N ILE A 71 -6.77 14.31 10.71
CA ILE A 71 -8.04 14.31 9.99
C ILE A 71 -9.23 14.17 10.94
N PHE A 72 -9.12 13.28 11.91
CA PHE A 72 -10.16 13.06 12.91
C PHE A 72 -10.39 14.28 13.81
N LEU A 73 -9.32 14.97 14.21
CA LEU A 73 -9.43 16.20 15.00
C LEU A 73 -10.05 17.35 14.19
N ASP A 74 -9.70 17.47 12.92
CA ASP A 74 -10.31 18.46 12.01
C ASP A 74 -11.82 18.17 11.86
N PHE A 75 -12.22 16.91 11.71
CA PHE A 75 -13.62 16.50 11.70
C PHE A 75 -14.34 16.87 13.01
N CYS A 76 -13.72 16.61 14.19
CA CYS A 76 -14.30 16.97 15.48
C CYS A 76 -14.41 18.49 15.70
N GLN A 77 -13.67 19.32 15.00
CA GLN A 77 -13.85 20.79 15.01
C GLN A 77 -15.10 21.23 14.26
N MET A 78 -15.48 20.49 13.21
CA MET A 78 -16.65 20.80 12.39
C MET A 78 -17.96 20.28 12.95
N THR A 79 -17.92 19.25 13.80
CA THR A 79 -19.12 18.48 14.23
C THR A 79 -19.44 18.61 15.71
N ASP A 80 -18.72 19.43 16.46
CA ASP A 80 -18.70 19.41 17.92
C ASP A 80 -18.18 18.09 18.50
N ASP A 81 -18.02 18.02 19.81
CA ASP A 81 -17.61 16.80 20.48
C ASP A 81 -18.80 15.83 20.59
N PHE A 82 -18.57 14.55 20.39
CA PHE A 82 -19.61 13.52 20.40
C PHE A 82 -19.18 12.32 21.25
N SER A 83 -20.18 11.65 21.81
CA SER A 83 -20.02 10.40 22.57
C SER A 83 -20.05 9.18 21.64
N TRP A 84 -19.74 8.01 22.19
CA TRP A 84 -19.84 6.75 21.45
C TRP A 84 -21.28 6.40 21.04
N ASP A 85 -22.27 6.82 21.82
CA ASP A 85 -23.69 6.60 21.54
C ASP A 85 -24.23 7.50 20.43
N ASP A 86 -23.58 8.65 20.20
CA ASP A 86 -23.90 9.55 19.10
C ASP A 86 -23.45 9.01 17.75
N ILE A 87 -22.62 7.96 17.72
CA ILE A 87 -22.20 7.33 16.48
C ILE A 87 -23.37 6.60 15.85
N ASN A 88 -24.08 7.32 15.00
CA ASN A 88 -25.21 6.86 14.21
C ASN A 88 -24.90 6.96 12.70
N ARG A 89 -25.87 6.59 11.85
CA ARG A 89 -25.69 6.65 10.39
C ARG A 89 -25.41 8.07 9.88
N SER A 90 -26.02 9.09 10.47
CA SER A 90 -25.80 10.48 10.07
C SER A 90 -24.36 10.90 10.32
N LEU A 91 -23.83 10.61 11.50
CA LEU A 91 -22.42 10.91 11.84
C LEU A 91 -21.44 10.12 10.96
N ALA A 92 -21.74 8.83 10.72
CA ALA A 92 -20.91 8.00 9.84
C ALA A 92 -20.86 8.56 8.40
N ASN A 93 -22.02 8.98 7.85
CA ASN A 93 -22.07 9.60 6.53
C ASN A 93 -21.32 10.95 6.52
N LYS A 94 -21.50 11.80 7.56
CA LYS A 94 -20.76 13.07 7.67
C LYS A 94 -19.22 12.84 7.66
N PHE A 95 -18.75 11.82 8.39
CA PHE A 95 -17.32 11.50 8.39
C PHE A 95 -16.83 11.01 7.02
N ILE A 96 -17.63 10.19 6.33
CA ILE A 96 -17.30 9.70 4.98
C ILE A 96 -17.23 10.88 4.00
N SER A 97 -18.26 11.75 3.95
CA SER A 97 -18.24 12.96 3.09
C SER A 97 -17.09 13.88 3.43
N PHE A 98 -16.82 14.11 4.71
CA PHE A 98 -15.68 14.93 5.13
C PHE A 98 -14.35 14.40 4.57
N VAL A 99 -14.10 13.10 4.67
CA VAL A 99 -12.85 12.49 4.17
C VAL A 99 -12.79 12.49 2.64
N GLU A 100 -13.91 12.32 1.95
CA GLU A 100 -13.96 12.26 0.48
C GLU A 100 -14.02 13.65 -0.17
N GLU A 101 -14.85 14.53 0.34
CA GLU A 101 -15.18 15.82 -0.27
C GLU A 101 -14.36 16.94 0.32
N ASP A 102 -14.42 17.17 1.63
CA ASP A 102 -13.73 18.30 2.29
C ASP A 102 -12.21 18.10 2.29
N GLU A 103 -11.74 16.93 2.70
CA GLU A 103 -10.31 16.57 2.61
C GLU A 103 -9.90 16.21 1.17
N GLY A 104 -10.83 15.90 0.29
CA GLY A 104 -10.58 15.63 -1.12
C GLY A 104 -9.65 14.43 -1.35
N PHE A 105 -9.71 13.39 -0.53
CA PHE A 105 -8.93 12.18 -0.78
C PHE A 105 -9.54 11.31 -1.87
N SER A 106 -8.72 10.49 -2.52
CA SER A 106 -9.23 9.42 -3.38
C SER A 106 -9.99 8.39 -2.55
N LYS A 107 -10.96 7.69 -3.14
CA LYS A 107 -11.75 6.66 -2.45
C LYS A 107 -10.88 5.58 -1.77
N GLU A 108 -9.72 5.21 -2.36
CA GLU A 108 -8.78 4.28 -1.73
C GLU A 108 -8.15 4.87 -0.46
N THR A 109 -7.79 6.15 -0.47
CA THR A 109 -7.23 6.85 0.69
C THR A 109 -8.30 7.07 1.75
N SER A 110 -9.50 7.48 1.35
CA SER A 110 -10.67 7.63 2.23
C SER A 110 -11.02 6.32 2.92
N SER A 111 -11.07 5.20 2.17
CA SER A 111 -11.27 3.85 2.73
C SER A 111 -10.24 3.52 3.82
N ARG A 112 -9.00 3.95 3.67
CA ARG A 112 -7.95 3.73 4.67
C ARG A 112 -8.28 4.45 5.97
N TYR A 113 -8.66 5.72 5.93
CA TYR A 113 -8.97 6.50 7.14
C TYR A 113 -10.28 6.08 7.78
N ILE A 114 -11.30 5.75 6.97
CA ILE A 114 -12.55 5.16 7.46
C ILE A 114 -12.25 3.83 8.18
N ASN A 115 -11.37 2.98 7.64
CA ASN A 115 -10.97 1.74 8.30
C ASN A 115 -10.14 1.98 9.58
N CYS A 116 -9.36 3.07 9.67
CA CYS A 116 -8.72 3.47 10.92
C CYS A 116 -9.77 3.75 11.99
N PHE A 117 -10.81 4.55 11.68
CA PHE A 117 -11.87 4.82 12.64
C PHE A 117 -12.65 3.56 13.02
N LYS A 118 -13.04 2.74 12.05
CA LYS A 118 -13.67 1.44 12.32
C LYS A 118 -12.84 0.53 13.24
N THR A 119 -11.53 0.59 13.10
CA THR A 119 -10.60 -0.18 13.94
C THR A 119 -10.63 0.35 15.38
N LEU A 120 -10.59 1.68 15.57
CA LEU A 120 -10.68 2.29 16.89
C LEU A 120 -12.02 2.01 17.57
N ILE A 121 -13.13 2.10 16.85
CA ILE A 121 -14.46 1.71 17.34
C ILE A 121 -14.44 0.27 17.87
N SER A 122 -13.86 -0.66 17.09
CA SER A 122 -13.78 -2.06 17.53
C SER A 122 -12.87 -2.27 18.75
N ILE A 123 -11.80 -1.51 18.85
CA ILE A 123 -10.90 -1.60 20.01
C ILE A 123 -11.57 -1.03 21.25
N ALA A 124 -12.23 0.12 21.13
CA ALA A 124 -12.97 0.73 22.23
C ALA A 124 -14.11 -0.18 22.75
N GLU A 125 -14.79 -0.88 21.83
CA GLU A 125 -15.79 -1.90 22.18
C GLU A 125 -15.15 -3.07 22.95
N GLN A 126 -14.00 -3.58 22.50
CA GLN A 126 -13.25 -4.67 23.16
C GLN A 126 -12.67 -4.26 24.52
N GLU A 127 -12.44 -2.98 24.74
CA GLU A 127 -11.99 -2.41 26.02
C GLU A 127 -13.15 -1.97 26.94
N ASP A 128 -14.39 -2.32 26.58
CA ASP A 128 -15.62 -1.97 27.33
C ASP A 128 -15.82 -0.45 27.52
N ILE A 129 -15.29 0.35 26.56
CA ILE A 129 -15.46 1.82 26.57
C ILE A 129 -16.87 2.21 26.10
N HIS A 130 -17.49 1.41 25.24
CA HIS A 130 -18.85 1.63 24.76
C HIS A 130 -19.55 0.30 24.41
N ASN A 131 -20.89 0.37 24.38
CA ASN A 131 -21.76 -0.76 24.03
C ASN A 131 -22.51 -0.57 22.69
N ASN A 132 -22.09 0.38 21.87
CA ASN A 132 -22.69 0.63 20.57
C ASN A 132 -22.19 -0.40 19.53
N HIS A 133 -22.70 -1.64 19.61
CA HIS A 133 -22.29 -2.77 18.75
C HIS A 133 -22.53 -2.54 17.24
N LYS A 134 -23.38 -1.57 16.89
CA LYS A 134 -23.68 -1.25 15.48
C LYS A 134 -22.73 -0.20 14.91
N ALA A 135 -22.02 0.57 15.75
CA ALA A 135 -21.24 1.72 15.35
C ALA A 135 -20.31 1.42 14.15
N LYS A 136 -19.51 0.37 14.25
CA LYS A 136 -18.60 -0.05 13.17
C LYS A 136 -19.30 -0.34 11.85
N SER A 137 -20.46 -0.96 11.89
CA SER A 137 -21.21 -1.39 10.69
C SER A 137 -21.88 -0.24 9.94
N LEU A 138 -22.01 0.92 10.58
CA LEU A 138 -22.62 2.13 10.01
C LEU A 138 -21.71 2.77 8.97
N PHE A 139 -20.39 2.63 9.09
CA PHE A 139 -19.40 3.16 8.14
C PHE A 139 -19.34 2.26 6.88
N LYS A 140 -20.41 2.29 6.08
CA LYS A 140 -20.47 1.61 4.79
C LYS A 140 -19.77 2.47 3.75
N HIS A 141 -18.62 2.03 3.32
CA HIS A 141 -17.84 2.66 2.27
C HIS A 141 -17.57 1.64 1.17
N SER A 142 -18.00 1.93 -0.04
CA SER A 142 -17.61 1.15 -1.23
C SER A 142 -16.22 1.60 -1.64
N GLY A 143 -15.27 0.67 -1.68
CA GLY A 143 -13.93 0.96 -2.22
C GLY A 143 -14.02 1.50 -3.66
N ALA A 144 -12.92 2.08 -4.13
CA ALA A 144 -12.83 2.61 -5.50
C ALA A 144 -13.21 1.55 -6.54
N LYS A 145 -14.12 1.89 -7.44
CA LYS A 145 -14.42 1.09 -8.63
C LYS A 145 -13.21 1.09 -9.56
N GLU A 146 -13.15 0.18 -10.54
CA GLU A 146 -11.97 0.05 -11.41
C GLU A 146 -11.62 1.36 -12.13
N HIS A 147 -12.61 2.09 -12.64
CA HIS A 147 -12.41 3.39 -13.31
C HIS A 147 -12.00 4.54 -12.38
N GLU A 148 -12.13 4.37 -11.08
CA GLU A 148 -11.72 5.34 -10.05
C GLU A 148 -10.31 5.07 -9.51
N LYS A 149 -9.62 4.06 -10.04
CA LYS A 149 -8.26 3.69 -9.65
C LYS A 149 -7.25 4.24 -10.63
N THR A 150 -6.06 4.55 -10.13
CA THR A 150 -4.92 4.86 -10.99
C THR A 150 -4.62 3.66 -11.89
N THR A 151 -4.56 3.90 -13.21
CA THR A 151 -4.24 2.87 -14.18
C THR A 151 -2.85 2.29 -13.91
N ALA A 152 -2.80 0.99 -13.80
CA ALA A 152 -1.57 0.29 -13.55
C ALA A 152 -0.89 -0.11 -14.86
N ILE A 153 0.33 0.34 -15.07
CA ILE A 153 1.17 0.05 -16.21
C ILE A 153 2.27 -0.96 -15.89
N TYR A 154 2.86 -1.52 -16.93
CA TYR A 154 4.09 -2.32 -16.88
C TYR A 154 4.95 -2.01 -18.11
N PHE A 155 6.21 -2.39 -18.09
CA PHE A 155 7.11 -2.32 -19.25
C PHE A 155 7.00 -3.59 -20.08
N THR A 156 6.75 -3.47 -21.39
CA THR A 156 6.85 -4.59 -22.33
C THR A 156 8.32 -5.00 -22.49
N LYS A 157 8.56 -6.12 -23.17
CA LYS A 157 9.93 -6.56 -23.46
C LYS A 157 10.70 -5.53 -24.30
N GLU A 158 10.05 -4.97 -25.30
CA GLU A 158 10.61 -3.95 -26.19
C GLU A 158 10.95 -2.67 -25.41
N GLU A 159 10.09 -2.26 -24.51
CA GLU A 159 10.34 -1.10 -23.64
C GLU A 159 11.49 -1.35 -22.67
N LEU A 160 11.61 -2.57 -22.10
CA LEU A 160 12.74 -2.95 -21.26
C LEU A 160 14.04 -3.02 -22.02
N GLU A 161 14.01 -3.53 -23.24
CA GLU A 161 15.18 -3.59 -24.11
C GLU A 161 15.62 -2.19 -24.52
N GLY A 162 14.68 -1.33 -24.92
CA GLY A 162 14.98 0.07 -25.18
C GLY A 162 15.59 0.78 -23.97
N LEU A 163 15.03 0.55 -22.78
CA LEU A 163 15.56 1.12 -21.52
C LEU A 163 16.99 0.62 -21.23
N TYR A 164 17.23 -0.68 -21.37
CA TYR A 164 18.54 -1.29 -21.12
C TYR A 164 19.63 -0.72 -22.07
N ASN A 165 19.29 -0.53 -23.33
CA ASN A 165 20.22 -0.10 -24.38
C ASN A 165 20.44 1.44 -24.41
N MET A 166 19.74 2.21 -23.57
CA MET A 166 19.97 3.66 -23.51
C MET A 166 21.36 3.99 -23.03
N GLU A 167 22.05 4.86 -23.76
CA GLU A 167 23.30 5.48 -23.27
C GLU A 167 22.96 6.57 -22.26
N LEU A 168 23.27 6.30 -20.99
CA LEU A 168 23.05 7.19 -19.87
C LEU A 168 24.31 7.30 -19.03
N TYR A 169 24.44 8.44 -18.33
CA TYR A 169 25.65 8.73 -17.53
C TYR A 169 25.27 9.13 -16.09
N GLY A 170 26.19 8.93 -15.19
CA GLY A 170 26.11 9.41 -13.81
C GLY A 170 24.91 8.85 -13.04
N LEU A 171 24.02 9.72 -12.55
CA LEU A 171 22.90 9.31 -11.75
C LEU A 171 21.79 8.63 -12.58
N GLU A 172 21.57 9.08 -13.81
CA GLU A 172 20.55 8.46 -14.67
C GLU A 172 20.91 7.02 -15.02
N ASP A 173 22.18 6.73 -15.31
CA ASP A 173 22.66 5.38 -15.55
C ASP A 173 22.45 4.48 -14.32
N LYS A 174 22.77 4.98 -13.11
CA LYS A 174 22.52 4.24 -11.87
C LYS A 174 21.03 4.00 -11.61
N VAL A 175 20.18 4.97 -11.92
CA VAL A 175 18.71 4.86 -11.77
C VAL A 175 18.14 3.82 -12.75
N ARG A 176 18.55 3.88 -14.03
CA ARG A 176 18.17 2.90 -15.04
C ARG A 176 18.52 1.49 -14.58
N ASP A 177 19.77 1.28 -14.13
CA ASP A 177 20.26 -0.02 -13.70
C ASP A 177 19.55 -0.55 -12.45
N ALA A 178 19.31 0.32 -11.45
CA ALA A 178 18.51 -0.06 -10.30
C ALA A 178 17.06 -0.44 -10.68
N PHE A 179 16.47 0.24 -11.65
CA PHE A 179 15.13 -0.10 -12.13
C PHE A 179 15.12 -1.40 -12.95
N ILE A 180 16.14 -1.66 -13.75
CA ILE A 180 16.32 -2.96 -14.45
C ILE A 180 16.39 -4.09 -13.41
N ILE A 181 17.18 -3.96 -12.36
CA ILE A 181 17.22 -4.97 -11.28
C ILE A 181 15.81 -5.16 -10.68
N ALA A 182 15.05 -4.09 -10.43
CA ALA A 182 13.69 -4.20 -9.92
C ALA A 182 12.76 -4.95 -10.89
N CYS A 183 12.89 -4.73 -12.21
CA CYS A 183 12.10 -5.38 -13.26
C CYS A 183 12.40 -6.88 -13.41
N TYR A 184 13.64 -7.29 -13.22
CA TYR A 184 14.02 -8.70 -13.37
C TYR A 184 13.90 -9.51 -12.07
N THR A 185 14.04 -8.85 -10.90
CA THR A 185 13.89 -9.53 -9.61
C THR A 185 12.45 -9.54 -9.08
N GLY A 186 11.60 -8.64 -9.57
CA GLY A 186 10.22 -8.49 -9.10
C GLY A 186 10.11 -8.05 -7.63
N GLN A 187 11.18 -7.54 -7.01
CA GLN A 187 11.17 -7.17 -5.61
C GLN A 187 10.66 -5.74 -5.40
N ARG A 188 10.14 -5.46 -4.18
CA ARG A 188 9.76 -4.10 -3.78
C ARG A 188 11.01 -3.26 -3.58
N TYR A 189 10.89 -1.93 -3.68
CA TYR A 189 12.01 -1.02 -3.43
C TYR A 189 12.73 -1.33 -2.11
N SER A 190 12.00 -1.50 -1.00
CA SER A 190 12.57 -1.83 0.31
C SER A 190 13.39 -3.11 0.35
N ASP A 191 13.21 -3.95 -0.64
CA ASP A 191 13.84 -5.26 -0.74
C ASP A 191 14.98 -5.26 -1.78
N PHE A 192 14.73 -4.84 -3.03
CA PHE A 192 15.80 -4.89 -4.04
C PHE A 192 16.96 -3.92 -3.74
N ILE A 193 16.70 -2.73 -3.18
CA ILE A 193 17.74 -1.77 -2.85
C ILE A 193 18.75 -2.29 -1.82
N LYS A 194 18.41 -3.35 -1.11
CA LYS A 194 19.27 -4.01 -0.11
C LYS A 194 19.97 -5.26 -0.64
N ILE A 195 19.85 -5.56 -1.93
CA ILE A 195 20.60 -6.67 -2.53
C ILE A 195 22.10 -6.31 -2.49
N ASN A 196 22.90 -7.26 -2.03
CA ASN A 196 24.34 -7.12 -1.86
C ASN A 196 24.98 -8.53 -2.02
N PRO A 197 26.30 -8.67 -2.09
CA PRO A 197 26.96 -9.95 -2.35
C PRO A 197 26.53 -11.10 -1.44
N SER A 198 26.16 -10.84 -0.19
CA SER A 198 25.71 -11.90 0.73
C SER A 198 24.32 -12.48 0.40
N CYS A 199 23.62 -11.88 -0.56
CA CYS A 199 22.34 -12.40 -1.04
C CYS A 199 22.50 -13.46 -2.14
N PHE A 200 23.68 -13.59 -2.73
CA PHE A 200 23.93 -14.49 -3.86
C PHE A 200 24.38 -15.86 -3.37
N ASP A 201 23.92 -16.88 -4.06
CA ASP A 201 24.19 -18.28 -3.79
C ASP A 201 24.14 -19.06 -5.10
N THR A 202 24.78 -20.23 -5.13
CA THR A 202 24.68 -21.17 -6.26
C THR A 202 23.99 -22.43 -5.77
N ILE A 203 22.97 -22.88 -6.48
CA ILE A 203 22.21 -24.09 -6.15
C ILE A 203 22.43 -25.14 -7.24
N PHE A 204 22.44 -26.43 -6.85
CA PHE A 204 22.65 -27.56 -7.76
C PHE A 204 23.88 -27.40 -8.67
N ASP A 205 24.93 -26.76 -8.13
CA ASP A 205 26.27 -26.55 -8.72
C ASP A 205 26.35 -25.60 -9.92
N ASP A 206 25.22 -25.14 -10.50
CA ASP A 206 25.23 -24.35 -11.72
C ASP A 206 24.24 -23.16 -11.77
N VAL A 207 23.25 -23.08 -10.85
CA VAL A 207 22.22 -22.06 -10.90
C VAL A 207 22.49 -20.95 -9.89
N GLU A 208 22.88 -19.77 -10.40
CA GLU A 208 23.01 -18.56 -9.57
C GLU A 208 21.65 -18.02 -9.14
N VAL A 209 21.48 -17.74 -7.87
CA VAL A 209 20.24 -17.25 -7.28
C VAL A 209 20.48 -16.08 -6.32
N ILE A 210 19.45 -15.23 -6.17
CA ILE A 210 19.38 -14.22 -5.13
C ILE A 210 18.43 -14.73 -4.03
N ARG A 211 18.97 -14.95 -2.82
CA ARG A 211 18.18 -15.32 -1.63
C ARG A 211 17.91 -14.09 -0.79
N LYS A 212 16.66 -13.90 -0.40
CA LYS A 212 16.28 -12.76 0.41
C LYS A 212 15.04 -13.02 1.26
N VAL A 213 15.04 -12.45 2.47
CA VAL A 213 13.83 -12.33 3.30
C VAL A 213 13.22 -10.95 3.06
N GLN A 214 11.99 -10.92 2.57
CA GLN A 214 11.28 -9.67 2.27
C GLN A 214 10.96 -8.89 3.54
N THR A 215 11.20 -7.58 3.52
CA THR A 215 11.03 -6.68 4.68
C THR A 215 9.58 -6.67 5.20
N LYS A 216 8.61 -6.56 4.29
CA LYS A 216 7.18 -6.38 4.63
C LYS A 216 6.49 -7.70 5.02
N THR A 217 6.68 -8.75 4.24
CA THR A 217 5.93 -10.01 4.37
C THR A 217 6.68 -11.08 5.16
N LYS A 218 7.97 -10.84 5.45
CA LYS A 218 8.88 -11.83 6.05
C LYS A 218 8.91 -13.15 5.28
N SER A 219 8.53 -13.13 4.00
CA SER A 219 8.64 -14.28 3.10
C SER A 219 10.06 -14.40 2.61
N GLN A 220 10.58 -15.62 2.62
CA GLN A 220 11.82 -15.94 1.93
C GLN A 220 11.53 -16.05 0.43
N VAL A 221 12.39 -15.48 -0.39
CA VAL A 221 12.38 -15.61 -1.85
C VAL A 221 13.71 -16.14 -2.33
N VAL A 222 13.64 -16.93 -3.41
CA VAL A 222 14.79 -17.44 -4.15
C VAL A 222 14.58 -17.05 -5.61
N ILE A 223 15.41 -16.20 -6.14
CA ILE A 223 15.25 -15.59 -7.46
C ILE A 223 16.38 -16.04 -8.34
N PRO A 224 16.16 -16.95 -9.30
CA PRO A 224 17.18 -17.35 -10.26
C PRO A 224 17.58 -16.16 -11.15
N ILE A 225 18.86 -16.09 -11.50
CA ILE A 225 19.36 -15.12 -12.48
C ILE A 225 19.16 -15.73 -13.87
N LEU A 226 18.04 -15.39 -14.50
CA LEU A 226 17.57 -16.00 -15.75
C LEU A 226 17.89 -15.18 -17.00
N ASP A 227 18.39 -13.95 -16.84
CA ASP A 227 18.59 -13.00 -17.94
C ASP A 227 19.97 -12.36 -17.86
N ASN A 228 20.72 -12.43 -18.96
CA ASN A 228 22.07 -11.89 -19.05
C ASN A 228 22.14 -10.37 -18.78
N ARG A 229 21.06 -9.63 -19.04
CA ARG A 229 20.99 -8.19 -18.76
C ARG A 229 21.00 -7.91 -17.26
N LEU A 230 20.28 -8.72 -16.47
CA LEU A 230 20.33 -8.66 -15.01
C LEU A 230 21.72 -8.98 -14.51
N GLU A 231 22.33 -10.04 -15.02
CA GLU A 231 23.67 -10.47 -14.64
C GLU A 231 24.72 -9.39 -14.96
N THR A 232 24.66 -8.81 -16.16
CA THR A 232 25.55 -7.72 -16.60
C THR A 232 25.45 -6.51 -15.67
N VAL A 233 24.23 -6.08 -15.34
CA VAL A 233 24.00 -4.96 -14.42
C VAL A 233 24.50 -5.28 -13.01
N LEU A 234 24.27 -6.49 -12.51
CA LEU A 234 24.75 -6.90 -11.20
C LEU A 234 26.30 -6.91 -11.14
N LYS A 235 26.95 -7.46 -12.15
CA LYS A 235 28.43 -7.47 -12.26
C LYS A 235 29.01 -6.05 -12.31
N LYS A 236 28.37 -5.12 -13.04
CA LYS A 236 28.77 -3.71 -13.12
C LYS A 236 28.91 -3.06 -11.74
N TYR A 237 28.10 -3.46 -10.77
CA TYR A 237 28.10 -2.93 -9.40
C TYR A 237 28.64 -3.90 -8.36
N ASN A 238 29.42 -4.89 -8.76
CA ASN A 238 29.95 -5.92 -7.86
C ASN A 238 28.85 -6.55 -7.00
N TYR A 239 27.75 -6.95 -7.64
CA TYR A 239 26.58 -7.58 -7.03
C TYR A 239 25.90 -6.73 -5.93
N ARG A 240 26.00 -5.39 -6.03
CA ARG A 240 25.32 -4.43 -5.15
C ARG A 240 24.37 -3.57 -5.97
N VAL A 241 23.22 -3.24 -5.41
CA VAL A 241 22.35 -2.25 -6.05
C VAL A 241 22.83 -0.83 -5.71
N PRO A 242 22.90 0.10 -6.69
CA PRO A 242 23.22 1.49 -6.42
C PRO A 242 22.32 2.08 -5.33
N LYS A 243 22.89 2.74 -4.32
CA LYS A 243 22.14 3.37 -3.24
C LYS A 243 21.47 4.65 -3.74
N ILE A 244 20.19 4.57 -4.02
CA ILE A 244 19.35 5.67 -4.51
C ILE A 244 18.09 5.66 -3.67
N THR A 245 17.62 6.81 -3.19
CA THR A 245 16.36 6.92 -2.44
C THR A 245 15.17 6.69 -3.37
N ASP A 246 14.05 6.17 -2.84
CA ASP A 246 12.85 5.91 -3.62
C ASP A 246 12.33 7.16 -4.35
N GLN A 247 12.39 8.32 -3.68
CA GLN A 247 11.99 9.60 -4.27
C GLN A 247 12.87 10.00 -5.47
N VAL A 248 14.19 9.84 -5.34
CA VAL A 248 15.14 10.13 -6.43
C VAL A 248 14.93 9.17 -7.58
N LEU A 249 14.80 7.86 -7.29
CA LEU A 249 14.54 6.84 -8.30
C LEU A 249 13.25 7.14 -9.07
N ASN A 250 12.14 7.40 -8.36
CA ASN A 250 10.85 7.72 -8.99
C ASN A 250 10.90 8.99 -9.85
N ARG A 251 11.65 10.01 -9.44
CA ARG A 251 11.79 11.25 -10.21
C ARG A 251 12.61 11.04 -11.49
N TYR A 252 13.74 10.35 -11.38
CA TYR A 252 14.64 10.18 -12.52
C TYR A 252 14.15 9.13 -13.50
N ILE A 253 13.52 8.05 -13.06
CA ILE A 253 13.01 7.03 -13.98
C ILE A 253 11.89 7.59 -14.89
N LYS A 254 11.10 8.56 -14.43
CA LYS A 254 10.14 9.27 -15.27
C LYS A 254 10.83 10.08 -16.37
N ARG A 255 11.90 10.82 -16.01
CA ARG A 255 12.70 11.59 -16.99
C ARG A 255 13.36 10.67 -18.03
N ILE A 256 13.86 9.52 -17.58
CA ILE A 256 14.43 8.51 -18.47
C ILE A 256 13.33 7.95 -19.39
N GLY A 257 12.14 7.66 -18.84
CA GLY A 257 10.98 7.22 -19.61
C GLY A 257 10.52 8.25 -20.65
N GLU A 258 10.55 9.53 -20.31
CA GLU A 258 10.29 10.64 -21.24
C GLU A 258 11.29 10.63 -22.40
N LYS A 259 12.60 10.61 -22.10
CA LYS A 259 13.65 10.51 -23.14
C LYS A 259 13.47 9.27 -24.01
N LEU A 260 13.18 8.12 -23.40
CA LEU A 260 12.97 6.86 -24.12
C LEU A 260 11.73 6.90 -25.02
N SER A 261 10.69 7.67 -24.68
CA SER A 261 9.46 7.77 -25.47
C SER A 261 9.69 8.37 -26.85
N HIS A 262 10.79 9.07 -27.08
CA HIS A 262 11.15 9.59 -28.41
C HIS A 262 11.53 8.47 -29.38
N THR A 263 12.09 7.37 -28.88
CA THR A 263 12.47 6.19 -29.67
C THR A 263 11.46 5.04 -29.50
N VAL A 264 10.99 4.79 -28.29
CA VAL A 264 10.01 3.74 -27.97
C VAL A 264 8.62 4.37 -27.83
N LYS A 265 7.92 4.49 -28.94
CA LYS A 265 6.65 5.24 -29.06
C LYS A 265 5.54 4.77 -28.13
N SER A 266 5.57 3.51 -27.69
CA SER A 266 4.58 2.97 -26.74
C SER A 266 4.58 3.70 -25.37
N LEU A 267 5.72 4.25 -24.95
CA LEU A 267 5.84 5.04 -23.74
C LEU A 267 5.20 6.44 -23.84
N GLY A 268 5.07 6.96 -25.06
CA GLY A 268 4.39 8.22 -25.36
C GLY A 268 2.88 8.08 -25.61
N LYS A 269 2.30 6.87 -25.48
CA LYS A 269 0.86 6.66 -25.64
C LYS A 269 0.11 7.22 -24.43
N ASP A 270 -1.09 7.74 -24.70
CA ASP A 270 -2.01 8.20 -23.68
C ASP A 270 -2.60 7.03 -22.88
N VAL A 271 -2.66 7.22 -21.58
CA VAL A 271 -3.22 6.27 -20.62
C VAL A 271 -4.24 7.01 -19.78
N LYS A 272 -5.50 6.54 -19.75
CA LYS A 272 -6.54 7.07 -18.87
C LYS A 272 -6.14 6.84 -17.42
N THR A 273 -6.29 7.86 -16.58
CA THR A 273 -5.90 7.80 -15.18
C THR A 273 -6.73 8.78 -14.35
N ILE A 274 -6.40 8.93 -13.08
CA ILE A 274 -7.00 9.93 -12.19
C ILE A 274 -5.93 10.86 -11.64
N LEU A 275 -6.30 12.09 -11.32
CA LEU A 275 -5.43 13.03 -10.61
C LEU A 275 -5.30 12.64 -9.14
N THR A 276 -4.11 12.72 -8.61
CA THR A 276 -3.88 12.68 -7.15
C THR A 276 -4.44 13.93 -6.48
N LYS A 277 -4.61 13.92 -5.15
CA LYS A 277 -5.05 15.12 -4.39
C LYS A 277 -4.18 16.34 -4.72
N GLN A 278 -2.86 16.18 -4.67
CA GLN A 278 -1.92 17.26 -4.96
C GLN A 278 -2.03 17.81 -6.39
N GLU A 279 -2.30 16.92 -7.37
CA GLU A 279 -2.49 17.32 -8.77
C GLU A 279 -3.80 18.08 -8.96
N ARG A 280 -4.90 17.64 -8.32
CA ARG A 280 -6.16 18.41 -8.31
C ARG A 280 -6.02 19.78 -7.66
N GLU A 281 -5.30 19.87 -6.54
CA GLU A 281 -5.01 21.14 -5.88
C GLU A 281 -4.15 22.06 -6.75
N ALA A 282 -3.19 21.49 -7.49
CA ALA A 282 -2.34 22.24 -8.41
C ALA A 282 -3.15 22.75 -9.62
N GLU A 283 -4.09 21.96 -10.13
CA GLU A 283 -5.00 22.33 -11.21
C GLU A 283 -5.98 23.43 -10.75
N ALA A 284 -6.60 23.25 -9.58
CA ALA A 284 -7.52 24.25 -9.00
C ALA A 284 -6.84 25.61 -8.71
N LYS A 285 -5.54 25.59 -8.43
CA LYS A 285 -4.73 26.80 -8.26
C LYS A 285 -4.12 27.32 -9.57
N GLU A 286 -4.46 26.71 -10.70
CA GLU A 286 -3.92 27.02 -12.03
C GLU A 286 -2.38 26.96 -12.11
N THR A 287 -1.73 26.24 -11.17
CA THR A 287 -0.27 26.09 -11.16
C THR A 287 0.22 24.98 -12.09
N LYS A 288 -0.68 24.08 -12.50
CA LYS A 288 -0.42 23.02 -13.46
C LYS A 288 -1.69 22.66 -14.23
N THR A 289 -1.55 22.47 -15.55
CA THR A 289 -2.61 21.99 -16.43
C THR A 289 -2.45 20.50 -16.70
N TYR A 290 -3.56 19.82 -16.90
CA TYR A 290 -3.59 18.39 -17.23
C TYR A 290 -4.33 18.18 -18.54
N ARG A 291 -4.12 17.04 -19.18
CA ARG A 291 -4.76 16.66 -20.43
C ARG A 291 -5.99 15.81 -20.17
N TYR A 292 -7.01 16.01 -20.98
CA TYR A 292 -8.27 15.26 -20.91
C TYR A 292 -8.58 14.67 -22.27
N ASP A 293 -9.22 13.51 -22.30
CA ASP A 293 -9.78 12.94 -23.52
C ASP A 293 -11.17 13.57 -23.83
N GLU A 294 -11.77 13.16 -24.95
CA GLU A 294 -13.09 13.65 -25.39
C GLU A 294 -14.21 13.33 -24.39
N ASP A 295 -14.06 12.29 -23.60
CA ASP A 295 -15.01 11.88 -22.56
C ASP A 295 -14.77 12.61 -21.21
N GLY A 296 -13.78 13.51 -21.13
CA GLY A 296 -13.42 14.24 -19.91
C GLY A 296 -12.59 13.42 -18.92
N ASN A 297 -12.02 12.28 -19.31
CA ASN A 297 -11.12 11.53 -18.45
C ASN A 297 -9.70 12.12 -18.51
N VAL A 298 -9.03 12.19 -17.37
CA VAL A 298 -7.62 12.58 -17.32
C VAL A 298 -6.78 11.57 -18.09
N ILE A 299 -5.93 12.09 -18.98
CA ILE A 299 -4.94 11.29 -19.72
C ILE A 299 -3.53 11.74 -19.38
N LYS A 300 -2.62 10.78 -19.25
CA LYS A 300 -1.18 10.99 -19.08
C LYS A 300 -0.42 10.11 -20.05
N TYR A 301 0.75 10.55 -20.44
CA TYR A 301 1.64 9.64 -21.17
C TYR A 301 2.05 8.45 -20.29
N LYS A 302 2.23 7.27 -20.88
CA LYS A 302 2.65 6.08 -20.12
C LYS A 302 3.89 6.33 -19.28
N TRP A 303 4.87 7.10 -19.81
CA TRP A 303 6.09 7.44 -19.07
C TRP A 303 5.84 8.27 -17.81
N GLU A 304 4.80 9.11 -17.75
CA GLU A 304 4.45 9.91 -16.56
C GLU A 304 3.98 9.03 -15.39
N LEU A 305 3.51 7.83 -15.68
CA LEU A 305 3.01 6.88 -14.70
C LEU A 305 4.10 5.95 -14.17
N ILE A 306 5.34 6.03 -14.68
CA ILE A 306 6.42 5.16 -14.23
C ILE A 306 6.77 5.47 -12.77
N ALA A 307 6.87 4.41 -11.97
CA ALA A 307 7.28 4.45 -10.58
C ALA A 307 8.00 3.14 -10.22
N THR A 308 8.77 3.15 -9.14
CA THR A 308 9.55 2.00 -8.66
C THR A 308 8.74 0.71 -8.58
N HIS A 309 7.47 0.81 -8.14
CA HIS A 309 6.60 -0.35 -7.99
C HIS A 309 6.24 -1.04 -9.31
N ILE A 310 6.39 -0.33 -10.43
CA ILE A 310 6.14 -0.87 -11.77
C ILE A 310 7.15 -1.96 -12.11
N GLY A 311 8.38 -1.89 -11.61
CA GLY A 311 9.36 -2.97 -11.80
C GLY A 311 8.82 -4.34 -11.38
N ARG A 312 8.14 -4.42 -10.23
CA ARG A 312 7.52 -5.66 -9.77
C ARG A 312 6.34 -6.12 -10.65
N ARG A 313 5.54 -5.18 -11.15
CA ARG A 313 4.45 -5.47 -12.10
C ARG A 313 5.01 -5.97 -13.42
N THR A 314 6.06 -5.33 -13.91
CA THR A 314 6.79 -5.70 -15.12
C THR A 314 7.32 -7.13 -15.03
N CYS A 315 7.98 -7.48 -13.94
CA CYS A 315 8.42 -8.85 -13.70
C CYS A 315 7.25 -9.85 -13.78
N ALA A 316 6.23 -9.65 -12.96
CA ALA A 316 5.09 -10.56 -12.89
C ALA A 316 4.36 -10.70 -14.22
N THR A 317 4.07 -9.57 -14.91
CA THR A 317 3.33 -9.58 -16.18
C THR A 317 4.15 -10.21 -17.31
N ASN A 318 5.45 -9.89 -17.45
CA ASN A 318 6.28 -10.49 -18.49
C ASN A 318 6.55 -11.98 -18.25
N MET A 319 6.72 -12.42 -17.01
CA MET A 319 6.78 -13.87 -16.68
C MET A 319 5.48 -14.57 -17.09
N TYR A 320 4.32 -13.99 -16.75
CA TYR A 320 3.01 -14.52 -17.10
C TYR A 320 2.79 -14.59 -18.62
N LEU A 321 3.17 -13.54 -19.36
CA LEU A 321 3.06 -13.49 -20.83
C LEU A 321 4.02 -14.44 -21.54
N SER A 322 5.16 -14.77 -20.91
CA SER A 322 6.15 -15.67 -21.52
C SER A 322 5.65 -17.09 -21.66
N LYS A 323 4.63 -17.50 -20.88
CA LYS A 323 4.11 -18.89 -20.79
C LYS A 323 5.17 -19.94 -20.41
N LYS A 324 6.34 -19.51 -19.94
CA LYS A 324 7.45 -20.41 -19.59
C LYS A 324 7.38 -20.90 -18.14
N TYR A 325 6.61 -20.22 -17.31
CA TYR A 325 6.57 -20.43 -15.87
C TYR A 325 5.15 -20.66 -15.38
N ASP A 326 4.98 -21.57 -14.43
CA ASP A 326 3.71 -21.70 -13.74
C ASP A 326 3.51 -20.60 -12.68
N ILE A 327 2.29 -20.49 -12.15
CA ILE A 327 1.94 -19.46 -11.15
C ILE A 327 2.78 -19.61 -9.88
N ARG A 328 3.14 -20.84 -9.48
CA ARG A 328 3.92 -21.11 -8.25
C ARG A 328 5.36 -20.63 -8.41
N GLU A 329 5.95 -20.87 -9.57
CA GLU A 329 7.29 -20.40 -9.92
C GLU A 329 7.35 -18.84 -9.94
N MET A 330 6.35 -18.20 -10.57
CA MET A 330 6.24 -16.73 -10.55
C MET A 330 6.05 -16.20 -9.14
N MET A 331 5.28 -16.87 -8.29
CA MET A 331 5.08 -16.51 -6.89
C MET A 331 6.33 -16.73 -6.04
N LEU A 332 7.18 -17.73 -6.35
CA LEU A 332 8.47 -17.96 -5.70
C LEU A 332 9.39 -16.73 -5.89
N VAL A 333 9.52 -16.25 -7.12
CA VAL A 333 10.31 -15.05 -7.45
C VAL A 333 9.74 -13.82 -6.77
N THR A 334 8.45 -13.60 -6.87
CA THR A 334 7.82 -12.38 -6.37
C THR A 334 7.52 -12.43 -4.85
N GLY A 335 7.50 -13.60 -4.21
CA GLY A 335 7.22 -13.79 -2.79
C GLY A 335 5.76 -13.58 -2.41
N HIS A 336 4.81 -13.84 -3.31
CA HIS A 336 3.38 -13.82 -2.99
C HIS A 336 2.95 -15.14 -2.33
N LYS A 337 2.09 -15.04 -1.31
CA LYS A 337 1.55 -16.21 -0.60
C LYS A 337 0.17 -16.64 -1.09
N LYS A 338 -0.54 -15.75 -1.79
CA LYS A 338 -1.90 -16.01 -2.29
C LYS A 338 -1.96 -15.67 -3.77
N VAL A 339 -2.57 -16.54 -4.56
CA VAL A 339 -2.75 -16.39 -6.00
C VAL A 339 -3.54 -15.12 -6.32
N GLU A 340 -4.64 -14.85 -5.59
CA GLU A 340 -5.46 -13.65 -5.83
C GLU A 340 -4.65 -12.35 -5.63
N THR A 341 -3.68 -12.38 -4.71
CA THR A 341 -2.80 -11.22 -4.49
C THR A 341 -1.76 -11.09 -5.61
N PHE A 342 -1.26 -12.21 -6.11
CA PHE A 342 -0.34 -12.23 -7.25
C PHE A 342 -1.04 -11.75 -8.53
N MET A 343 -2.23 -12.25 -8.83
CA MET A 343 -3.01 -11.88 -10.02
C MET A 343 -3.28 -10.36 -10.12
N LYS A 344 -3.34 -9.64 -8.99
CA LYS A 344 -3.45 -8.17 -9.00
C LYS A 344 -2.24 -7.46 -9.60
N TYR A 345 -1.11 -8.15 -9.73
CA TYR A 345 0.11 -7.63 -10.36
C TYR A 345 0.16 -7.89 -11.86
N ILE A 346 -0.61 -8.85 -12.35
CA ILE A 346 -0.77 -9.07 -13.79
C ILE A 346 -1.65 -7.93 -14.32
N LYS A 347 -1.10 -7.14 -15.23
CA LYS A 347 -1.75 -5.94 -15.76
C LYS A 347 -1.88 -6.04 -17.28
N LEU A 348 -2.81 -6.88 -17.68
CA LEU A 348 -3.21 -7.04 -19.08
C LEU A 348 -4.54 -6.32 -19.30
N GLY A 349 -4.67 -5.65 -20.44
CA GLY A 349 -5.95 -5.21 -20.96
C GLY A 349 -6.77 -6.39 -21.49
N LEU A 350 -8.08 -6.20 -21.65
CA LEU A 350 -8.95 -7.23 -22.23
C LEU A 350 -8.48 -7.68 -23.62
N ASP A 351 -8.01 -6.76 -24.44
CA ASP A 351 -7.48 -7.06 -25.77
C ASP A 351 -6.19 -7.89 -25.72
N GLU A 352 -5.30 -7.60 -24.74
CA GLU A 352 -4.09 -8.40 -24.51
C GLU A 352 -4.41 -9.81 -24.01
N GLU A 353 -5.42 -9.93 -23.15
CA GLU A 353 -5.90 -11.24 -22.68
C GLU A 353 -6.57 -12.03 -23.82
N ALA A 354 -7.41 -11.40 -24.63
CA ALA A 354 -8.05 -11.99 -25.79
C ALA A 354 -7.00 -12.44 -26.83
N HIS A 355 -6.01 -11.59 -27.11
CA HIS A 355 -4.91 -11.94 -28.03
C HIS A 355 -4.06 -13.11 -27.50
N LYS A 356 -3.81 -13.15 -26.18
CA LYS A 356 -3.12 -14.26 -25.53
C LYS A 356 -3.92 -15.56 -25.70
N LEU A 357 -5.24 -15.51 -25.47
CA LEU A 357 -6.13 -16.66 -25.63
C LEU A 357 -6.13 -17.14 -27.08
N ALA A 358 -6.29 -16.25 -28.05
CA ALA A 358 -6.27 -16.59 -29.48
C ALA A 358 -4.97 -17.27 -29.91
N LYS A 359 -3.82 -16.79 -29.42
CA LYS A 359 -2.51 -17.41 -29.70
C LYS A 359 -2.25 -18.73 -28.97
N SER A 360 -3.02 -19.05 -27.93
CA SER A 360 -2.85 -20.29 -27.17
C SER A 360 -3.70 -21.44 -27.69
N SER A 361 -4.69 -21.16 -28.51
CA SER A 361 -5.66 -22.13 -29.02
C SER A 361 -5.28 -22.77 -30.37
N ASP A 362 -4.15 -22.36 -31.00
CA ASP A 362 -3.74 -22.78 -32.35
C ASP A 362 -4.89 -22.77 -33.38
N GLY A 363 -5.93 -21.94 -33.10
CA GLY A 363 -7.13 -21.80 -33.96
C GLY A 363 -8.25 -22.78 -33.63
N GLU A 364 -8.08 -23.67 -32.65
CA GLU A 364 -9.10 -24.60 -32.17
C GLU A 364 -9.51 -24.28 -30.72
N MET A 365 -10.80 -24.29 -30.44
CA MET A 365 -11.33 -23.95 -29.12
C MET A 365 -11.54 -25.20 -28.24
N PHE A 366 -11.72 -26.38 -28.86
CA PHE A 366 -11.88 -27.68 -28.21
C PHE A 366 -11.22 -28.78 -29.05
#